data_4e991dff97404b80b1b10ba74fcf20ea
#
_entry.id   4e991dff97404b80b1b10ba74fcf20ea
#
_cell.length_a   1.000
_cell.length_b   1.000
_cell.length_c   1.000
_cell.angle_alpha   90.00
_cell.angle_beta   90.00
_cell.angle_gamma   90.00
#
_symmetry.space_group_name_H-M   'P 1'
#
loop_
_entity.id
_entity.type
_entity.pdbx_description
1 polymer ?
#
loop_
_entity_poly.entity_id
_entity_poly.type
_entity_poly.pdbx_seq_one_letter_code
_entity_poly.pdbx_strand_id
1 'polypeptide(L)'
;MQSEKQYIDLYTEAQQIIKDHAAPVMNEVRDKAFDDFRRLGFPTKKVERYKYTDMQKLFEPDYGLNLNRLEIPVDPYETFRCDVPNLSTSLYFIVNDQFYTKALPNVKLNDGVVIDSLSRVAKERPELVKKYYGKLADTEKDAVTALNTMLAQDGLFIYVPKNVQLDRTVQVINILRSDVDLMVNRRVLIVLEEGAKAQFLFCDHAADDRNFLATQVIEAYVGANANLELNCLEETHAKNVRVSNVYIEQQRDSRASHNVITLHNGVTRNMLDLVFKGEGSECFCNGCVIADKNQHVDNNTLIDHQVPHCTSNELYKYVLDENAVGAFAGRVLVRKGAQKTLSQENNRNLCASKTARMFTQPMLEIYADDVQCNHGSTVGQLNDAALFYMEQRGIDRKEAKLLLEFAFINEVIDKMELEPLRDRLHHLVEKRFRGELDKCEGCNLCK
;
A
#
# COMPACT_ATOMS: atom_id res chain seq x y z
N MET A 1 17.39 -18.10 8.59
CA MET A 1 17.19 -19.56 8.78
C MET A 1 16.33 -19.90 10.00
N GLN A 2 16.24 -19.07 11.03
CA GLN A 2 15.37 -19.32 12.19
C GLN A 2 13.96 -18.77 12.00
N SER A 3 13.84 -17.61 11.39
CA SER A 3 12.56 -16.95 11.13
C SER A 3 11.67 -17.68 10.10
N GLU A 4 12.24 -18.28 9.06
CA GLU A 4 11.47 -19.05 8.07
C GLU A 4 10.89 -20.33 8.66
N LYS A 5 11.68 -20.97 9.54
CA LYS A 5 11.32 -22.30 10.09
C LYS A 5 10.00 -22.22 10.86
N GLN A 6 9.78 -21.18 11.68
CA GLN A 6 8.54 -21.05 12.44
C GLN A 6 7.29 -21.05 11.56
N TYR A 7 7.33 -20.39 10.38
CA TYR A 7 6.20 -20.35 9.46
C TYR A 7 6.04 -21.64 8.65
N ILE A 8 7.14 -22.33 8.34
CA ILE A 8 7.13 -23.64 7.69
C ILE A 8 6.52 -24.69 8.65
N ASP A 9 6.97 -24.72 9.88
CA ASP A 9 6.46 -25.62 10.90
C ASP A 9 4.96 -25.32 11.18
N LEU A 10 4.61 -24.05 11.37
CA LEU A 10 3.23 -23.60 11.55
C LEU A 10 2.31 -24.09 10.43
N TYR A 11 2.68 -23.86 9.18
CA TYR A 11 1.84 -24.28 8.05
C TYR A 11 1.74 -25.79 7.97
N THR A 12 2.84 -26.51 8.21
CA THR A 12 2.85 -27.98 8.18
C THR A 12 1.90 -28.58 9.21
N GLU A 13 1.83 -27.98 10.41
CA GLU A 13 0.96 -28.43 11.48
C GLU A 13 -0.51 -27.97 11.32
N ALA A 14 -0.72 -26.74 10.82
CA ALA A 14 -2.03 -26.11 10.77
C ALA A 14 -2.67 -26.05 9.37
N GLN A 15 -2.07 -26.65 8.34
CA GLN A 15 -2.57 -26.53 6.96
C GLN A 15 -4.03 -26.94 6.79
N GLN A 16 -4.50 -27.93 7.52
CA GLN A 16 -5.89 -28.38 7.44
C GLN A 16 -6.84 -27.30 7.98
N ILE A 17 -6.52 -26.71 9.13
CA ILE A 17 -7.30 -25.62 9.73
C ILE A 17 -7.35 -24.42 8.77
N ILE A 18 -6.21 -24.06 8.16
CA ILE A 18 -6.13 -22.95 7.19
C ILE A 18 -7.02 -23.25 5.98
N LYS A 19 -6.97 -24.48 5.44
CA LYS A 19 -7.74 -24.89 4.27
C LYS A 19 -9.25 -24.96 4.55
N ASP A 20 -9.65 -25.42 5.74
CA ASP A 20 -11.06 -25.53 6.15
C ASP A 20 -11.75 -24.16 6.29
N HIS A 21 -11.00 -23.14 6.70
CA HIS A 21 -11.50 -21.76 6.86
C HIS A 21 -11.37 -20.90 5.61
N ALA A 22 -10.78 -21.41 4.52
CA ALA A 22 -10.65 -20.71 3.25
C ALA A 22 -11.58 -21.31 2.17
N ALA A 23 -11.75 -20.58 1.07
CA ALA A 23 -12.48 -21.12 -0.08
C ALA A 23 -11.61 -22.10 -0.89
N PRO A 24 -12.20 -23.15 -1.53
CA PRO A 24 -11.46 -24.14 -2.32
C PRO A 24 -10.57 -23.50 -3.40
N VAL A 25 -11.04 -22.46 -4.10
CA VAL A 25 -10.27 -21.72 -5.12
C VAL A 25 -9.00 -21.11 -4.53
N MET A 26 -9.06 -20.59 -3.30
CA MET A 26 -7.88 -20.03 -2.61
C MET A 26 -6.89 -21.14 -2.26
N ASN A 27 -7.37 -22.33 -1.99
CA ASN A 27 -6.53 -23.49 -1.64
C ASN A 27 -5.77 -24.05 -2.86
N GLU A 28 -6.27 -23.87 -4.09
CA GLU A 28 -5.63 -24.36 -5.32
C GLU A 28 -4.17 -23.83 -5.51
N VAL A 29 -3.90 -22.60 -5.05
CA VAL A 29 -2.57 -21.97 -5.19
C VAL A 29 -1.71 -22.09 -3.93
N ARG A 30 -2.28 -22.58 -2.82
CA ARG A 30 -1.68 -22.53 -1.49
C ARG A 30 -0.48 -23.45 -1.33
N ASP A 31 -0.58 -24.69 -1.80
CA ASP A 31 0.49 -25.67 -1.66
C ASP A 31 1.71 -25.26 -2.50
N LYS A 32 1.49 -24.70 -3.72
CA LYS A 32 2.56 -24.09 -4.51
C LYS A 32 3.22 -22.93 -3.78
N ALA A 33 2.42 -22.05 -3.18
CA ALA A 33 2.93 -20.91 -2.42
C ALA A 33 3.77 -21.36 -1.21
N PHE A 34 3.38 -22.42 -0.53
CA PHE A 34 4.18 -23.01 0.55
C PHE A 34 5.51 -23.56 0.05
N ASP A 35 5.52 -24.29 -1.08
CA ASP A 35 6.76 -24.81 -1.67
C ASP A 35 7.67 -23.67 -2.12
N ASP A 36 7.11 -22.62 -2.71
CA ASP A 36 7.87 -21.42 -3.09
C ASP A 36 8.47 -20.72 -1.88
N PHE A 37 7.68 -20.52 -0.80
CA PHE A 37 8.18 -19.91 0.43
C PHE A 37 9.31 -20.75 1.05
N ARG A 38 9.16 -22.09 1.09
CA ARG A 38 10.17 -23.01 1.62
C ARG A 38 11.47 -22.94 0.78
N ARG A 39 11.37 -22.76 -0.52
CA ARG A 39 12.50 -22.63 -1.44
C ARG A 39 13.20 -21.28 -1.33
N LEU A 40 12.43 -20.20 -1.25
CA LEU A 40 12.94 -18.82 -1.24
C LEU A 40 13.52 -18.42 0.12
N GLY A 41 12.83 -18.73 1.21
CA GLY A 41 13.06 -18.15 2.52
C GLY A 41 12.90 -16.62 2.51
N PHE A 42 13.04 -15.99 3.68
CA PHE A 42 13.02 -14.52 3.70
C PHE A 42 14.27 -13.94 3.02
N PRO A 43 14.09 -12.94 2.16
CA PRO A 43 15.21 -12.33 1.44
C PRO A 43 16.18 -11.65 2.43
N THR A 44 17.45 -11.82 2.16
CA THR A 44 18.51 -11.08 2.87
C THR A 44 18.73 -9.73 2.20
N LYS A 45 19.46 -8.84 2.88
CA LYS A 45 19.91 -7.55 2.31
C LYS A 45 20.83 -7.68 1.08
N LYS A 46 21.23 -8.89 0.70
CA LYS A 46 21.95 -9.14 -0.55
C LYS A 46 21.03 -9.16 -1.78
N VAL A 47 19.74 -9.39 -1.57
CA VAL A 47 18.74 -9.28 -2.63
C VAL A 47 18.45 -7.80 -2.83
N GLU A 48 18.70 -7.28 -4.03
CA GLU A 48 18.67 -5.84 -4.33
C GLU A 48 17.36 -5.16 -3.88
N ARG A 49 16.22 -5.75 -4.20
CA ARG A 49 14.88 -5.24 -3.79
C ARG A 49 14.68 -5.15 -2.28
N TYR A 50 15.48 -5.85 -1.48
CA TYR A 50 15.36 -5.93 -0.02
C TYR A 50 16.57 -5.34 0.72
N LYS A 51 17.46 -4.66 0.00
CA LYS A 51 18.74 -4.15 0.51
C LYS A 51 18.60 -3.26 1.73
N TYR A 52 17.53 -2.49 1.80
CA TYR A 52 17.34 -1.47 2.83
C TYR A 52 16.42 -1.90 3.98
N THR A 53 15.74 -3.04 3.87
CA THR A 53 14.86 -3.58 4.91
C THR A 53 15.26 -5.01 5.28
N ASP A 54 15.45 -5.26 6.58
CA ASP A 54 15.84 -6.57 7.10
C ASP A 54 14.61 -7.44 7.34
N MET A 55 14.20 -8.18 6.32
CA MET A 55 13.00 -9.01 6.38
C MET A 55 13.12 -10.12 7.43
N GLN A 56 14.29 -10.74 7.58
CA GLN A 56 14.48 -11.80 8.57
C GLN A 56 14.21 -11.30 9.99
N LYS A 57 14.72 -10.10 10.31
CA LYS A 57 14.49 -9.48 11.62
C LYS A 57 13.02 -9.10 11.86
N LEU A 58 12.31 -8.66 10.82
CA LEU A 58 10.90 -8.27 10.95
C LEU A 58 9.99 -9.47 11.23
N PHE A 59 10.33 -10.64 10.70
CA PHE A 59 9.56 -11.86 10.84
C PHE A 59 10.10 -12.82 11.90
N GLU A 60 11.14 -12.43 12.66
CA GLU A 60 11.73 -13.23 13.74
C GLU A 60 10.82 -13.36 14.98
N PRO A 61 10.11 -12.28 15.43
CA PRO A 61 9.26 -12.38 16.60
C PRO A 61 8.14 -13.41 16.41
N ASP A 62 7.76 -14.06 17.52
CA ASP A 62 6.65 -14.99 17.53
C ASP A 62 5.33 -14.22 17.67
N TYR A 63 4.63 -14.07 16.56
CA TYR A 63 3.32 -13.44 16.50
C TYR A 63 2.22 -14.53 16.57
N GLY A 64 1.15 -14.26 17.32
CA GLY A 64 -0.07 -15.04 17.22
C GLY A 64 -0.71 -14.93 15.83
N LEU A 65 -1.44 -15.94 15.41
CA LEU A 65 -2.28 -15.95 14.20
C LEU A 65 -3.69 -16.43 14.54
N ASN A 66 -4.70 -15.78 13.99
CA ASN A 66 -6.10 -16.18 14.17
C ASN A 66 -6.52 -17.22 13.13
N LEU A 67 -5.87 -18.38 13.12
CA LEU A 67 -6.13 -19.46 12.16
C LEU A 67 -7.53 -20.06 12.27
N ASN A 68 -8.10 -20.09 13.48
CA ASN A 68 -9.46 -20.58 13.74
C ASN A 68 -10.54 -19.54 13.42
N ARG A 69 -10.18 -18.36 12.93
CA ARG A 69 -11.10 -17.28 12.57
C ARG A 69 -12.04 -16.90 13.73
N LEU A 70 -11.49 -16.87 14.94
CA LEU A 70 -12.23 -16.44 16.13
C LEU A 70 -12.70 -15.00 15.91
N GLU A 71 -13.95 -14.76 16.29
CA GLU A 71 -14.51 -13.42 16.23
C GLU A 71 -13.83 -12.52 17.26
N ILE A 72 -13.29 -11.39 16.79
CA ILE A 72 -12.69 -10.38 17.64
C ILE A 72 -13.74 -9.31 17.89
N PRO A 73 -14.16 -9.09 19.15
CA PRO A 73 -15.18 -8.12 19.47
C PRO A 73 -14.65 -6.71 19.22
N VAL A 74 -15.23 -6.04 18.25
CA VAL A 74 -14.98 -4.65 17.90
C VAL A 74 -16.23 -4.09 17.23
N ASP A 75 -16.62 -2.87 17.59
CA ASP A 75 -17.50 -2.08 16.74
C ASP A 75 -16.60 -1.15 15.90
N PRO A 76 -16.46 -1.44 14.59
CA PRO A 76 -15.60 -0.63 13.74
C PRO A 76 -16.09 0.83 13.64
N TYR A 77 -17.39 1.07 13.69
CA TYR A 77 -17.95 2.42 13.58
C TYR A 77 -17.74 3.25 14.87
N GLU A 78 -17.69 2.62 16.03
CA GLU A 78 -17.36 3.28 17.29
C GLU A 78 -15.87 3.51 17.45
N THR A 79 -15.06 2.56 16.94
CA THR A 79 -13.61 2.58 17.11
C THR A 79 -12.92 3.53 16.13
N PHE A 80 -13.39 3.58 14.88
CA PHE A 80 -12.75 4.37 13.84
C PHE A 80 -13.75 5.09 12.93
N ARG A 81 -13.76 6.40 13.06
CA ARG A 81 -14.35 7.31 12.07
C ARG A 81 -13.19 8.02 11.36
N CYS A 82 -12.61 7.38 10.35
CA CYS A 82 -11.77 8.11 9.41
C CYS A 82 -12.69 9.03 8.61
N ASP A 83 -12.95 10.20 9.16
CA ASP A 83 -13.84 11.18 8.58
C ASP A 83 -13.03 12.05 7.61
N VAL A 84 -13.16 11.76 6.33
CA VAL A 84 -12.76 12.70 5.29
C VAL A 84 -13.96 13.62 5.06
N PRO A 85 -13.92 14.87 5.54
CA PRO A 85 -15.05 15.77 5.44
C PRO A 85 -15.51 15.93 3.98
N ASN A 86 -16.82 15.97 3.77
CA ASN A 86 -17.44 16.12 2.46
C ASN A 86 -17.18 14.95 1.46
N LEU A 87 -16.57 13.87 1.89
CA LEU A 87 -16.39 12.68 1.07
C LEU A 87 -17.59 11.74 1.25
N SER A 88 -18.42 11.63 0.21
CA SER A 88 -19.48 10.62 0.16
C SER A 88 -18.85 9.28 -0.19
N THR A 89 -18.61 8.44 0.81
CA THR A 89 -17.99 7.11 0.63
C THR A 89 -18.97 5.97 0.86
N SER A 90 -18.67 4.84 0.24
CA SER A 90 -19.16 3.53 0.65
C SER A 90 -18.13 2.92 1.60
N LEU A 91 -18.46 2.86 2.88
CA LEU A 91 -17.52 2.50 3.95
C LEU A 91 -17.56 1.01 4.25
N TYR A 92 -16.41 0.35 4.17
CA TYR A 92 -16.19 -1.06 4.48
C TYR A 92 -15.08 -1.22 5.50
N PHE A 93 -15.09 -2.33 6.24
CA PHE A 93 -14.09 -2.62 7.25
C PHE A 93 -13.43 -3.98 7.04
N ILE A 94 -12.13 -4.01 7.28
CA ILE A 94 -11.36 -5.24 7.47
C ILE A 94 -10.81 -5.20 8.89
N VAL A 95 -11.22 -6.14 9.73
CA VAL A 95 -10.69 -6.30 11.08
C VAL A 95 -9.61 -7.38 11.04
N ASN A 96 -8.38 -6.97 11.31
CA ASN A 96 -7.19 -7.77 11.10
C ASN A 96 -7.03 -8.18 9.63
N ASP A 97 -7.42 -9.41 9.29
CA ASP A 97 -7.40 -9.96 7.93
C ASP A 97 -8.79 -10.51 7.51
N GLN A 98 -9.84 -10.12 8.22
CA GLN A 98 -11.21 -10.60 7.99
C GLN A 98 -12.12 -9.46 7.55
N PHE A 99 -12.82 -9.66 6.43
CA PHE A 99 -13.85 -8.72 5.98
C PHE A 99 -15.01 -8.68 6.98
N TYR A 100 -15.37 -7.48 7.43
CA TYR A 100 -16.38 -7.30 8.47
C TYR A 100 -17.78 -7.19 7.87
N THR A 101 -18.56 -8.27 7.99
CA THR A 101 -19.87 -8.40 7.34
C THR A 101 -21.05 -7.85 8.14
N LYS A 102 -20.85 -7.54 9.44
CA LYS A 102 -21.94 -7.10 10.33
C LYS A 102 -22.32 -5.64 10.16
N ALA A 103 -21.49 -4.85 9.48
CA ALA A 103 -21.71 -3.43 9.25
C ALA A 103 -21.40 -3.06 7.80
N LEU A 104 -22.20 -3.57 6.89
CA LEU A 104 -22.13 -3.19 5.47
C LEU A 104 -22.81 -1.83 5.25
N PRO A 105 -22.28 -0.99 4.35
CA PRO A 105 -22.89 0.30 4.05
C PRO A 105 -24.29 0.10 3.44
N ASN A 106 -25.26 0.90 3.90
CA ASN A 106 -26.59 0.92 3.31
C ASN A 106 -26.59 1.73 2.00
N VAL A 107 -25.85 1.25 1.01
CA VAL A 107 -25.71 1.88 -0.30
C VAL A 107 -26.12 0.86 -1.36
N LYS A 108 -27.02 1.28 -2.26
CA LYS A 108 -27.33 0.47 -3.43
C LYS A 108 -26.13 0.57 -4.40
N LEU A 109 -25.42 -0.52 -4.57
CA LEU A 109 -24.39 -0.62 -5.59
C LEU A 109 -25.03 -0.71 -6.99
N ASN A 110 -24.30 -0.26 -8.01
CA ASN A 110 -24.70 -0.43 -9.40
C ASN A 110 -24.84 -1.91 -9.73
N ASP A 111 -25.73 -2.25 -10.66
CA ASP A 111 -26.00 -3.64 -11.04
C ASP A 111 -24.71 -4.36 -11.47
N GLY A 112 -24.46 -5.51 -10.85
CA GLY A 112 -23.29 -6.35 -11.12
C GLY A 112 -22.01 -5.98 -10.37
N VAL A 113 -21.97 -4.85 -9.66
CA VAL A 113 -20.83 -4.52 -8.77
C VAL A 113 -20.83 -5.45 -7.57
N VAL A 114 -19.66 -5.97 -7.24
CA VAL A 114 -19.44 -6.82 -6.06
C VAL A 114 -18.35 -6.20 -5.19
N ILE A 115 -18.66 -5.97 -3.91
CA ILE A 115 -17.70 -5.58 -2.87
C ILE A 115 -18.04 -6.43 -1.65
N ASP A 116 -17.25 -7.48 -1.40
CA ASP A 116 -17.56 -8.45 -0.36
C ASP A 116 -16.31 -9.24 0.08
N SER A 117 -16.48 -10.11 1.08
CA SER A 117 -15.48 -11.06 1.51
C SER A 117 -14.96 -11.88 0.32
N LEU A 118 -13.63 -11.91 0.16
CA LEU A 118 -12.99 -12.73 -0.87
C LEU A 118 -13.34 -14.21 -0.71
N SER A 119 -13.34 -14.73 0.53
CA SER A 119 -13.71 -16.12 0.81
C SER A 119 -15.16 -16.41 0.46
N ARG A 120 -16.09 -15.48 0.75
CA ARG A 120 -17.51 -15.65 0.39
C ARG A 120 -17.69 -15.71 -1.11
N VAL A 121 -17.17 -14.71 -1.85
CA VAL A 121 -17.28 -14.67 -3.31
C VAL A 121 -16.61 -15.87 -3.96
N ALA A 122 -15.47 -16.32 -3.43
CA ALA A 122 -14.77 -17.50 -3.93
C ALA A 122 -15.56 -18.81 -3.72
N LYS A 123 -16.45 -18.87 -2.72
CA LYS A 123 -17.37 -20.00 -2.51
C LYS A 123 -18.61 -19.92 -3.41
N GLU A 124 -19.19 -18.71 -3.55
CA GLU A 124 -20.42 -18.50 -4.30
C GLU A 124 -20.21 -18.38 -5.82
N ARG A 125 -19.07 -17.81 -6.24
CA ARG A 125 -18.70 -17.54 -7.64
C ARG A 125 -17.26 -17.99 -7.92
N PRO A 126 -16.91 -19.27 -7.75
CA PRO A 126 -15.53 -19.77 -7.84
C PRO A 126 -14.86 -19.44 -9.18
N GLU A 127 -15.58 -19.54 -10.30
CA GLU A 127 -15.04 -19.28 -11.64
C GLU A 127 -14.62 -17.81 -11.83
N LEU A 128 -15.34 -16.87 -11.19
CA LEU A 128 -14.98 -15.45 -11.24
C LEU A 128 -13.67 -15.18 -10.50
N VAL A 129 -13.54 -15.72 -9.29
CA VAL A 129 -12.32 -15.54 -8.48
C VAL A 129 -11.12 -16.28 -9.08
N LYS A 130 -11.33 -17.51 -9.56
CA LYS A 130 -10.29 -18.37 -10.17
C LYS A 130 -9.61 -17.71 -11.38
N LYS A 131 -10.36 -16.89 -12.12
CA LYS A 131 -9.83 -16.16 -13.28
C LYS A 131 -8.72 -15.19 -12.91
N TYR A 132 -8.75 -14.63 -11.71
CA TYR A 132 -7.89 -13.52 -11.30
C TYR A 132 -6.98 -13.83 -10.10
N TYR A 133 -7.45 -14.58 -9.13
CA TYR A 133 -6.75 -14.80 -7.86
C TYR A 133 -5.42 -15.53 -8.04
N GLY A 134 -4.33 -14.92 -7.52
CA GLY A 134 -2.99 -15.49 -7.57
C GLY A 134 -2.37 -15.50 -8.97
N LYS A 135 -2.86 -14.67 -9.91
CA LYS A 135 -2.32 -14.61 -11.27
C LYS A 135 -1.28 -13.51 -11.47
N LEU A 136 -1.40 -12.40 -10.74
CA LEU A 136 -0.40 -11.32 -10.74
C LEU A 136 0.60 -11.48 -9.59
N ALA A 137 0.14 -11.94 -8.45
CA ALA A 137 0.97 -12.16 -7.25
C ALA A 137 1.85 -13.40 -7.41
N ASP A 138 2.99 -13.23 -8.06
CA ASP A 138 3.93 -14.32 -8.39
C ASP A 138 4.70 -14.79 -7.13
N THR A 139 4.28 -15.93 -6.60
CA THR A 139 4.88 -16.55 -5.41
C THR A 139 6.28 -17.09 -5.66
N GLU A 140 6.65 -17.35 -6.93
CA GLU A 140 7.98 -17.87 -7.29
C GLU A 140 9.09 -16.85 -7.10
N LYS A 141 8.75 -15.54 -7.14
CA LYS A 141 9.69 -14.43 -7.10
C LYS A 141 9.76 -13.71 -5.77
N ASP A 142 8.69 -13.80 -4.96
CA ASP A 142 8.59 -13.03 -3.72
C ASP A 142 8.13 -13.88 -2.54
N ALA A 143 8.99 -13.98 -1.53
CA ALA A 143 8.73 -14.81 -0.36
C ALA A 143 7.60 -14.29 0.54
N VAL A 144 7.41 -12.96 0.62
CA VAL A 144 6.32 -12.39 1.43
C VAL A 144 4.98 -12.61 0.75
N THR A 145 4.94 -12.51 -0.57
CA THR A 145 3.76 -12.88 -1.37
C THR A 145 3.44 -14.36 -1.23
N ALA A 146 4.45 -15.22 -1.23
CA ALA A 146 4.29 -16.66 -1.01
C ALA A 146 3.74 -16.94 0.40
N LEU A 147 4.32 -16.30 1.44
CA LEU A 147 3.87 -16.39 2.82
C LEU A 147 2.41 -15.92 2.99
N ASN A 148 2.08 -14.76 2.43
CA ASN A 148 0.71 -14.24 2.46
C ASN A 148 -0.26 -15.20 1.76
N THR A 149 0.10 -15.71 0.57
CA THR A 149 -0.76 -16.64 -0.19
C THR A 149 -0.98 -17.96 0.53
N MET A 150 0.03 -18.47 1.23
CA MET A 150 -0.12 -19.72 1.98
C MET A 150 -0.95 -19.57 3.27
N LEU A 151 -1.00 -18.37 3.87
CA LEU A 151 -1.68 -18.13 5.14
C LEU A 151 -3.05 -17.42 5.00
N ALA A 152 -3.30 -16.66 3.95
CA ALA A 152 -4.54 -15.90 3.77
C ALA A 152 -5.77 -16.83 3.71
N GLN A 153 -6.79 -16.55 4.53
CA GLN A 153 -8.02 -17.31 4.61
C GLN A 153 -9.24 -16.52 4.13
N ASP A 154 -9.15 -15.17 4.13
CA ASP A 154 -10.17 -14.25 3.67
C ASP A 154 -9.50 -12.97 3.12
N GLY A 155 -10.28 -11.97 2.85
CA GLY A 155 -9.86 -10.66 2.36
C GLY A 155 -11.01 -9.91 1.71
N LEU A 156 -10.69 -9.02 0.81
CA LEU A 156 -11.65 -8.18 0.09
C LEU A 156 -11.64 -8.53 -1.39
N PHE A 157 -12.82 -8.74 -1.95
CA PHE A 157 -13.04 -8.86 -3.39
C PHE A 157 -13.85 -7.67 -3.90
N ILE A 158 -13.33 -7.01 -4.94
CA ILE A 158 -13.99 -5.90 -5.61
C ILE A 158 -14.09 -6.22 -7.10
N TYR A 159 -15.30 -6.18 -7.65
CA TYR A 159 -15.53 -6.34 -9.07
C TYR A 159 -16.44 -5.23 -9.58
N VAL A 160 -15.96 -4.49 -10.58
CA VAL A 160 -16.72 -3.44 -11.26
C VAL A 160 -16.91 -3.86 -12.71
N PRO A 161 -18.16 -4.14 -13.14
CA PRO A 161 -18.44 -4.64 -14.48
C PRO A 161 -18.19 -3.59 -15.57
N LYS A 162 -18.21 -4.05 -16.81
CA LYS A 162 -17.95 -3.25 -18.01
C LYS A 162 -18.80 -1.98 -18.06
N ASN A 163 -18.13 -0.84 -18.34
CA ASN A 163 -18.73 0.49 -18.47
C ASN A 163 -19.43 1.02 -17.22
N VAL A 164 -19.24 0.41 -16.06
CA VAL A 164 -19.76 0.91 -14.79
C VAL A 164 -18.78 1.89 -14.16
N GLN A 165 -19.26 3.04 -13.74
CA GLN A 165 -18.52 4.03 -12.96
C GLN A 165 -19.12 4.07 -11.55
N LEU A 166 -18.27 3.93 -10.54
CA LEU A 166 -18.73 4.06 -9.16
C LEU A 166 -18.92 5.55 -8.84
N ASP A 167 -20.12 5.92 -8.43
CA ASP A 167 -20.48 7.31 -8.11
C ASP A 167 -19.84 7.80 -6.81
N ARG A 168 -19.39 6.86 -5.96
CA ARG A 168 -18.80 7.12 -4.65
C ARG A 168 -17.48 6.41 -4.52
N THR A 169 -16.54 7.06 -3.84
CA THR A 169 -15.29 6.42 -3.41
C THR A 169 -15.59 5.26 -2.46
N VAL A 170 -14.97 4.13 -2.71
CA VAL A 170 -15.01 2.98 -1.79
C VAL A 170 -13.91 3.16 -0.77
N GLN A 171 -14.32 3.37 0.48
CA GLN A 171 -13.38 3.52 1.60
C GLN A 171 -13.29 2.22 2.38
N VAL A 172 -12.09 1.71 2.57
CA VAL A 172 -11.81 0.48 3.30
C VAL A 172 -10.95 0.82 4.51
N ILE A 173 -11.48 0.64 5.70
CA ILE A 173 -10.76 0.84 6.95
C ILE A 173 -10.21 -0.50 7.43
N ASN A 174 -8.90 -0.62 7.42
CA ASN A 174 -8.17 -1.74 7.98
C ASN A 174 -7.89 -1.46 9.46
N ILE A 175 -8.42 -2.26 10.36
CA ILE A 175 -8.25 -2.13 11.80
C ILE A 175 -7.41 -3.29 12.32
N LEU A 176 -6.31 -2.98 12.99
CA LEU A 176 -5.55 -3.95 13.78
C LEU A 176 -6.07 -3.93 15.22
N ARG A 177 -6.61 -5.04 15.67
CA ARG A 177 -7.19 -5.20 17.01
C ARG A 177 -6.79 -6.54 17.61
N SER A 178 -6.11 -6.54 18.76
CA SER A 178 -5.76 -7.77 19.48
C SER A 178 -5.34 -7.49 20.91
N ASP A 179 -5.56 -8.45 21.79
CA ASP A 179 -5.06 -8.42 23.16
C ASP A 179 -3.64 -9.01 23.28
N VAL A 180 -3.12 -9.58 22.20
CA VAL A 180 -1.77 -10.16 22.09
C VAL A 180 -1.07 -9.65 20.83
N ASP A 181 0.24 -9.83 20.75
CA ASP A 181 1.00 -9.56 19.53
C ASP A 181 0.49 -10.46 18.40
N LEU A 182 0.17 -9.86 17.24
CA LEU A 182 -0.58 -10.56 16.20
C LEU A 182 0.00 -10.32 14.80
N MET A 183 0.10 -11.39 14.02
CA MET A 183 0.31 -11.31 12.58
C MET A 183 -1.02 -11.44 11.84
N VAL A 184 -1.20 -10.60 10.82
CA VAL A 184 -2.37 -10.62 9.93
C VAL A 184 -1.94 -10.73 8.48
N ASN A 185 -2.74 -11.45 7.67
CA ASN A 185 -2.44 -11.71 6.27
C ASN A 185 -3.58 -11.23 5.39
N ARG A 186 -3.56 -9.95 5.03
CA ARG A 186 -4.58 -9.31 4.22
C ARG A 186 -4.45 -9.66 2.75
N ARG A 187 -5.55 -9.98 2.11
CA ARG A 187 -5.64 -10.23 0.68
C ARG A 187 -6.71 -9.37 0.03
N VAL A 188 -6.38 -8.69 -1.07
CA VAL A 188 -7.32 -7.86 -1.80
C VAL A 188 -7.24 -8.20 -3.28
N LEU A 189 -8.40 -8.39 -3.91
CA LEU A 189 -8.52 -8.62 -5.34
C LEU A 189 -9.46 -7.58 -5.93
N ILE A 190 -8.95 -6.74 -6.83
CA ILE A 190 -9.69 -5.67 -7.51
C ILE A 190 -9.75 -5.98 -9.00
N VAL A 191 -10.95 -6.01 -9.55
CA VAL A 191 -11.16 -6.21 -10.98
C VAL A 191 -12.03 -5.09 -11.52
N LEU A 192 -11.46 -4.27 -12.38
CA LEU A 192 -12.17 -3.27 -13.18
C LEU A 192 -12.25 -3.78 -14.62
N GLU A 193 -13.44 -4.11 -15.08
CA GLU A 193 -13.66 -4.53 -16.47
C GLU A 193 -13.51 -3.34 -17.44
N GLU A 194 -13.59 -3.58 -18.75
CA GLU A 194 -13.47 -2.56 -19.78
C GLU A 194 -14.37 -1.34 -19.54
N GLY A 195 -13.80 -0.13 -19.57
CA GLY A 195 -14.50 1.13 -19.38
C GLY A 195 -14.98 1.39 -17.94
N ALA A 196 -14.65 0.52 -16.98
CA ALA A 196 -15.00 0.72 -15.57
C ALA A 196 -14.19 1.84 -14.93
N LYS A 197 -14.79 2.58 -13.98
CA LYS A 197 -14.10 3.61 -13.20
C LYS A 197 -14.39 3.45 -11.71
N ALA A 198 -13.34 3.46 -10.90
CA ALA A 198 -13.47 3.39 -9.46
C ALA A 198 -12.32 4.09 -8.74
N GLN A 199 -12.66 4.69 -7.59
CA GLN A 199 -11.73 5.31 -6.67
C GLN A 199 -11.79 4.59 -5.32
N PHE A 200 -10.64 4.24 -4.79
CA PHE A 200 -10.49 3.54 -3.52
C PHE A 200 -9.65 4.34 -2.55
N LEU A 201 -10.05 4.30 -1.28
CA LEU A 201 -9.27 4.83 -0.16
C LEU A 201 -9.12 3.74 0.90
N PHE A 202 -7.93 3.18 1.02
CA PHE A 202 -7.55 2.22 2.05
C PHE A 202 -6.86 2.96 3.18
N CYS A 203 -7.38 2.85 4.40
CA CYS A 203 -6.82 3.46 5.60
C CYS A 203 -6.37 2.37 6.57
N ASP A 204 -5.11 2.40 6.99
CA ASP A 204 -4.56 1.46 7.97
C ASP A 204 -4.48 2.12 9.34
N HIS A 205 -5.13 1.51 10.34
CA HIS A 205 -5.16 1.95 11.74
C HIS A 205 -4.86 0.79 12.69
N ALA A 206 -4.37 1.12 13.88
CA ALA A 206 -4.20 0.17 14.97
C ALA A 206 -4.98 0.66 16.20
N ALA A 207 -5.87 -0.18 16.72
CA ALA A 207 -6.68 0.12 17.89
C ALA A 207 -5.94 -0.10 19.20
N ASP A 208 -4.99 -1.01 19.22
CA ASP A 208 -4.29 -1.44 20.43
C ASP A 208 -2.79 -1.21 20.32
N ASP A 209 -2.16 -0.88 21.45
CA ASP A 209 -0.71 -0.72 21.57
C ASP A 209 -0.01 -2.09 21.72
N ARG A 210 -0.14 -2.95 20.69
CA ARG A 210 0.50 -4.26 20.56
C ARG A 210 1.46 -4.28 19.39
N ASN A 211 2.35 -5.28 19.37
CA ASN A 211 3.16 -5.50 18.19
C ASN A 211 2.31 -6.18 17.12
N PHE A 212 2.14 -5.51 15.99
CA PHE A 212 1.45 -6.08 14.85
C PHE A 212 2.42 -6.27 13.69
N LEU A 213 2.28 -7.41 13.01
CA LEU A 213 2.89 -7.67 11.72
C LEU A 213 1.79 -7.85 10.69
N ALA A 214 1.59 -6.88 9.82
CA ALA A 214 0.61 -6.95 8.75
C ALA A 214 1.29 -7.22 7.41
N THR A 215 1.04 -8.39 6.82
CA THR A 215 1.30 -8.62 5.39
C THR A 215 0.06 -8.30 4.58
N GLN A 216 0.23 -7.65 3.45
CA GLN A 216 -0.86 -7.34 2.53
C GLN A 216 -0.45 -7.66 1.10
N VAL A 217 -1.32 -8.33 0.37
CA VAL A 217 -1.17 -8.52 -1.08
C VAL A 217 -2.42 -8.03 -1.79
N ILE A 218 -2.23 -7.08 -2.71
CA ILE A 218 -3.28 -6.53 -3.56
C ILE A 218 -2.99 -6.93 -5.00
N GLU A 219 -3.96 -7.56 -5.68
CA GLU A 219 -3.95 -7.77 -7.11
C GLU A 219 -5.03 -6.90 -7.75
N ALA A 220 -4.65 -6.04 -8.70
CA ALA A 220 -5.57 -5.14 -9.38
C ALA A 220 -5.49 -5.32 -10.90
N TYR A 221 -6.61 -5.63 -11.51
CA TYR A 221 -6.77 -5.77 -12.94
C TYR A 221 -7.53 -4.55 -13.49
N VAL A 222 -6.89 -3.79 -14.36
CA VAL A 222 -7.44 -2.58 -14.96
C VAL A 222 -7.73 -2.85 -16.44
N GLY A 223 -8.97 -3.11 -16.78
CA GLY A 223 -9.44 -3.43 -18.12
C GLY A 223 -9.20 -2.30 -19.12
N ALA A 224 -9.42 -2.58 -20.41
CA ALA A 224 -9.27 -1.57 -21.45
C ALA A 224 -10.16 -0.34 -21.19
N ASN A 225 -9.62 0.87 -21.39
CA ASN A 225 -10.34 2.15 -21.12
C ASN A 225 -10.82 2.30 -19.67
N ALA A 226 -10.38 1.46 -18.73
CA ALA A 226 -10.76 1.57 -17.32
C ALA A 226 -9.88 2.59 -16.57
N ASN A 227 -10.41 3.13 -15.48
CA ASN A 227 -9.69 4.07 -14.62
C ASN A 227 -9.73 3.61 -13.17
N LEU A 228 -8.57 3.35 -12.60
CA LEU A 228 -8.33 2.99 -11.20
C LEU A 228 -7.64 4.13 -10.47
N GLU A 229 -8.20 4.61 -9.37
CA GLU A 229 -7.45 5.39 -8.38
C GLU A 229 -7.40 4.62 -7.06
N LEU A 230 -6.19 4.25 -6.61
CA LEU A 230 -5.95 3.52 -5.38
C LEU A 230 -5.12 4.39 -4.42
N ASN A 231 -5.76 4.91 -3.39
CA ASN A 231 -5.15 5.69 -2.33
C ASN A 231 -4.96 4.82 -1.08
N CYS A 232 -3.74 4.76 -0.53
CA CYS A 232 -3.39 4.00 0.65
C CYS A 232 -2.82 4.96 1.70
N LEU A 233 -3.52 5.13 2.82
CA LEU A 233 -3.14 5.99 3.93
C LEU A 233 -2.79 5.14 5.15
N GLU A 234 -1.59 5.32 5.71
CA GLU A 234 -1.12 4.63 6.90
C GLU A 234 -0.98 5.61 8.07
N GLU A 235 -1.78 5.36 9.11
CA GLU A 235 -1.75 6.02 10.41
C GLU A 235 -1.80 4.94 11.49
N THR A 236 -0.71 4.23 11.70
CA THR A 236 -0.57 3.18 12.71
C THR A 236 0.29 3.68 13.88
N HIS A 237 1.03 2.86 14.58
CA HIS A 237 1.91 3.29 15.66
C HIS A 237 3.31 2.64 15.56
N ALA A 238 4.24 3.09 16.42
CA ALA A 238 5.67 2.73 16.36
C ALA A 238 5.97 1.23 16.50
N LYS A 239 5.05 0.42 17.02
CA LYS A 239 5.22 -1.04 17.17
C LYS A 239 4.70 -1.83 15.97
N ASN A 240 4.12 -1.16 14.97
CA ASN A 240 3.59 -1.83 13.80
C ASN A 240 4.66 -2.09 12.74
N VAL A 241 4.62 -3.28 12.19
CA VAL A 241 5.34 -3.68 10.99
C VAL A 241 4.31 -3.95 9.90
N ARG A 242 4.45 -3.27 8.76
CA ARG A 242 3.58 -3.46 7.60
C ARG A 242 4.41 -3.76 6.36
N VAL A 243 4.09 -4.87 5.69
CA VAL A 243 4.67 -5.23 4.40
C VAL A 243 3.55 -5.38 3.38
N SER A 244 3.49 -4.48 2.41
CA SER A 244 2.43 -4.43 1.40
C SER A 244 3.01 -4.64 0.01
N ASN A 245 2.52 -5.65 -0.69
CA ASN A 245 2.86 -5.95 -2.07
C ASN A 245 1.64 -5.71 -2.95
N VAL A 246 1.76 -4.79 -3.90
CA VAL A 246 0.70 -4.40 -4.82
C VAL A 246 1.11 -4.77 -6.24
N TYR A 247 0.24 -5.48 -6.93
CA TYR A 247 0.41 -5.92 -8.31
C TYR A 247 -0.70 -5.32 -9.16
N ILE A 248 -0.36 -4.56 -10.20
CA ILE A 248 -1.33 -3.91 -11.09
C ILE A 248 -1.04 -4.32 -12.54
N GLU A 249 -2.06 -4.81 -13.23
CA GLU A 249 -2.01 -5.05 -14.66
C GLU A 249 -2.94 -4.09 -15.40
N GLN A 250 -2.42 -3.40 -16.42
CA GLN A 250 -3.16 -2.45 -17.23
C GLN A 250 -3.35 -2.91 -18.66
N GLN A 251 -4.60 -2.87 -19.13
CA GLN A 251 -4.98 -3.13 -20.50
C GLN A 251 -5.07 -1.81 -21.31
N ARG A 252 -5.29 -1.91 -22.61
CA ARG A 252 -5.25 -0.81 -23.58
C ARG A 252 -6.02 0.44 -23.13
N ASP A 253 -5.40 1.61 -23.32
CA ASP A 253 -5.98 2.94 -23.05
C ASP A 253 -6.52 3.09 -21.61
N SER A 254 -5.98 2.32 -20.65
CA SER A 254 -6.37 2.38 -19.25
C SER A 254 -5.52 3.39 -18.46
N ARG A 255 -6.05 3.84 -17.34
CA ARG A 255 -5.36 4.73 -16.42
C ARG A 255 -5.35 4.15 -15.00
N ALA A 256 -4.20 4.14 -14.36
CA ALA A 256 -4.06 3.75 -12.96
C ALA A 256 -3.29 4.81 -12.17
N SER A 257 -3.85 5.22 -11.03
CA SER A 257 -3.15 6.03 -10.04
C SER A 257 -2.99 5.22 -8.76
N HIS A 258 -1.76 5.13 -8.25
CA HIS A 258 -1.45 4.48 -6.97
C HIS A 258 -0.72 5.46 -6.05
N ASN A 259 -1.41 5.87 -4.98
CA ASN A 259 -0.91 6.87 -4.04
C ASN A 259 -0.68 6.21 -2.67
N VAL A 260 0.54 6.27 -2.15
CA VAL A 260 0.90 5.76 -0.82
C VAL A 260 1.29 6.90 0.10
N ILE A 261 0.58 7.02 1.21
CA ILE A 261 0.78 8.07 2.19
C ILE A 261 1.10 7.41 3.54
N THR A 262 2.30 7.66 4.07
CA THR A 262 2.70 7.18 5.40
C THR A 262 2.93 8.38 6.30
N LEU A 263 2.02 8.59 7.26
CA LEU A 263 2.07 9.70 8.21
C LEU A 263 2.56 9.26 9.59
N HIS A 264 2.21 8.04 10.01
CA HIS A 264 2.66 7.47 11.26
C HIS A 264 2.74 5.94 11.16
N ASN A 265 3.87 5.36 11.56
CA ASN A 265 4.15 3.93 11.47
C ASN A 265 5.27 3.50 12.43
N GLY A 266 5.61 2.21 12.42
CA GLY A 266 6.89 1.71 12.96
C GLY A 266 7.85 1.39 11.80
N VAL A 267 7.65 0.23 11.17
CA VAL A 267 8.38 -0.18 9.96
C VAL A 267 7.38 -0.46 8.84
N THR A 268 7.52 0.25 7.74
CA THR A 268 6.68 0.05 6.56
C THR A 268 7.53 -0.26 5.35
N ARG A 269 7.15 -1.33 4.66
CA ARG A 269 7.67 -1.64 3.34
C ARG A 269 6.52 -1.77 2.34
N ASN A 270 6.56 -0.95 1.31
CA ASN A 270 5.63 -1.00 0.18
C ASN A 270 6.36 -1.47 -1.07
N MET A 271 5.78 -2.43 -1.77
CA MET A 271 6.23 -2.89 -3.07
C MET A 271 5.11 -2.71 -4.08
N LEU A 272 5.41 -2.10 -5.21
CA LEU A 272 4.51 -1.96 -6.35
C LEU A 272 5.14 -2.62 -7.57
N ASP A 273 4.46 -3.58 -8.17
CA ASP A 273 4.76 -4.11 -9.49
C ASP A 273 3.59 -3.77 -10.43
N LEU A 274 3.82 -2.85 -11.36
CA LEU A 274 2.83 -2.44 -12.35
C LEU A 274 3.31 -2.84 -13.74
N VAL A 275 2.43 -3.48 -14.50
CA VAL A 275 2.74 -3.94 -15.85
C VAL A 275 1.73 -3.41 -16.87
N PHE A 276 2.24 -2.81 -17.94
CA PHE A 276 1.45 -2.43 -19.10
C PHE A 276 1.35 -3.61 -20.09
N LYS A 277 0.13 -4.14 -20.27
CA LYS A 277 -0.20 -5.20 -21.22
C LYS A 277 -0.93 -4.67 -22.47
N GLY A 278 -1.49 -3.48 -22.39
CA GLY A 278 -2.20 -2.81 -23.49
C GLY A 278 -1.60 -1.45 -23.82
N GLU A 279 -1.54 -1.12 -25.10
CA GLU A 279 -1.00 0.14 -25.62
C GLU A 279 -1.81 1.36 -25.12
N GLY A 280 -1.18 2.54 -25.09
CA GLY A 280 -1.82 3.82 -24.78
C GLY A 280 -2.17 4.01 -23.30
N SER A 281 -1.69 3.12 -22.42
CA SER A 281 -2.00 3.18 -20.99
C SER A 281 -1.12 4.17 -20.25
N GLU A 282 -1.67 4.70 -19.16
CA GLU A 282 -0.99 5.68 -18.30
C GLU A 282 -0.99 5.24 -16.84
N CYS A 283 0.13 5.44 -16.14
CA CYS A 283 0.14 5.30 -14.68
C CYS A 283 0.76 6.51 -13.97
N PHE A 284 0.24 6.77 -12.76
CA PHE A 284 0.71 7.80 -11.84
C PHE A 284 0.94 7.16 -10.48
N CYS A 285 2.19 7.11 -10.03
CA CYS A 285 2.55 6.51 -8.76
C CYS A 285 3.15 7.57 -7.85
N ASN A 286 2.47 7.88 -6.75
CA ASN A 286 2.89 8.95 -5.86
C ASN A 286 3.11 8.44 -4.43
N GLY A 287 4.16 8.93 -3.78
CA GLY A 287 4.48 8.59 -2.39
C GLY A 287 4.70 9.83 -1.53
N CYS A 288 3.97 9.91 -0.43
CA CYS A 288 4.11 10.93 0.60
C CYS A 288 4.54 10.28 1.90
N VAL A 289 5.76 10.57 2.39
CA VAL A 289 6.31 9.97 3.60
C VAL A 289 6.75 11.06 4.57
N ILE A 290 6.23 11.01 5.80
CA ILE A 290 6.69 11.82 6.92
C ILE A 290 7.06 10.87 8.04
N ALA A 291 8.34 10.83 8.40
CA ALA A 291 8.83 9.92 9.44
C ALA A 291 9.81 10.65 10.39
N ASP A 292 9.73 10.30 11.66
CA ASP A 292 10.59 10.78 12.72
C ASP A 292 10.99 9.64 13.68
N LYS A 293 11.56 9.95 14.82
CA LYS A 293 11.97 8.97 15.84
C LYS A 293 12.85 7.87 15.22
N ASN A 294 12.44 6.61 15.31
CA ASN A 294 13.11 5.46 14.72
C ASN A 294 12.27 4.79 13.61
N GLN A 295 11.35 5.52 13.02
CA GLN A 295 10.48 5.02 11.97
C GLN A 295 11.29 4.67 10.72
N HIS A 296 10.83 3.62 10.02
CA HIS A 296 11.43 3.16 8.78
C HIS A 296 10.36 3.04 7.70
N VAL A 297 10.61 3.66 6.53
CA VAL A 297 9.71 3.56 5.37
C VAL A 297 10.51 3.25 4.11
N ASP A 298 10.23 2.08 3.50
CA ASP A 298 10.87 1.59 2.28
C ASP A 298 9.81 1.43 1.18
N ASN A 299 9.88 2.25 0.13
CA ASN A 299 9.06 2.11 -1.06
C ASN A 299 9.89 1.56 -2.21
N ASN A 300 9.41 0.47 -2.82
CA ASN A 300 10.06 -0.17 -3.95
C ASN A 300 9.06 -0.31 -5.10
N THR A 301 9.38 0.24 -6.27
CA THR A 301 8.53 0.19 -7.46
C THR A 301 9.19 -0.54 -8.61
N LEU A 302 8.39 -1.24 -9.40
CA LEU A 302 8.73 -1.76 -10.71
C LEU A 302 7.62 -1.38 -11.68
N ILE A 303 7.94 -0.54 -12.66
CA ILE A 303 7.04 -0.22 -13.76
C ILE A 303 7.54 -0.91 -15.02
N ASP A 304 6.82 -1.94 -15.47
CA ASP A 304 7.21 -2.78 -16.62
C ASP A 304 6.42 -2.40 -17.88
N HIS A 305 7.06 -1.65 -18.77
CA HIS A 305 6.54 -1.30 -20.09
C HIS A 305 6.78 -2.46 -21.06
N GLN A 306 5.75 -3.25 -21.37
CA GLN A 306 5.84 -4.38 -22.29
C GLN A 306 5.34 -4.08 -23.70
N VAL A 307 4.56 -3.00 -23.85
CA VAL A 307 3.89 -2.57 -25.09
C VAL A 307 4.14 -1.10 -25.37
N PRO A 308 3.98 -0.64 -26.63
CA PRO A 308 4.30 0.74 -27.00
C PRO A 308 3.26 1.76 -26.51
N HIS A 309 3.62 3.05 -26.64
CA HIS A 309 2.77 4.22 -26.39
C HIS A 309 2.25 4.36 -24.95
N CYS A 310 2.95 3.80 -23.96
CA CYS A 310 2.57 3.90 -22.56
C CYS A 310 3.32 5.03 -21.85
N THR A 311 2.66 5.65 -20.86
CA THR A 311 3.22 6.72 -20.05
C THR A 311 3.24 6.34 -18.57
N SER A 312 4.38 6.57 -17.89
CA SER A 312 4.49 6.40 -16.44
C SER A 312 5.09 7.64 -15.79
N ASN A 313 4.48 8.03 -14.66
CA ASN A 313 4.97 9.14 -13.84
C ASN A 313 5.06 8.68 -12.39
N GLU A 314 6.24 8.82 -11.79
CA GLU A 314 6.47 8.54 -10.38
C GLU A 314 6.95 9.80 -9.67
N LEU A 315 6.32 10.12 -8.52
CA LEU A 315 6.74 11.19 -7.63
C LEU A 315 6.71 10.73 -6.18
N TYR A 316 7.88 10.48 -5.59
CA TYR A 316 8.02 10.10 -4.19
C TYR A 316 8.74 11.20 -3.42
N LYS A 317 8.14 11.65 -2.32
CA LYS A 317 8.71 12.66 -1.43
C LYS A 317 8.76 12.19 0.01
N TYR A 318 9.91 12.40 0.64
CA TYR A 318 10.16 12.05 2.03
C TYR A 318 10.57 13.29 2.82
N VAL A 319 9.96 13.45 3.99
CA VAL A 319 10.45 14.35 5.06
C VAL A 319 10.83 13.47 6.24
N LEU A 320 12.12 13.45 6.56
CA LEU A 320 12.71 12.59 7.57
C LEU A 320 13.34 13.43 8.66
N ASP A 321 12.96 13.20 9.90
CA ASP A 321 13.57 13.88 11.06
C ASP A 321 14.13 12.86 12.07
N GLU A 322 14.84 13.35 13.08
CA GLU A 322 15.48 12.56 14.14
C GLU A 322 16.32 11.39 13.58
N ASN A 323 16.00 10.14 13.92
CA ASN A 323 16.70 8.93 13.47
C ASN A 323 15.92 8.15 12.40
N ALA A 324 14.91 8.76 11.79
CA ALA A 324 14.10 8.09 10.77
C ALA A 324 14.94 7.62 9.58
N VAL A 325 14.53 6.50 9.00
CA VAL A 325 15.15 5.91 7.82
C VAL A 325 14.14 5.84 6.68
N GLY A 326 14.46 6.50 5.59
CA GLY A 326 13.73 6.38 4.32
C GLY A 326 14.52 5.54 3.31
N ALA A 327 13.83 4.74 2.52
CA ALA A 327 14.40 4.09 1.36
C ALA A 327 13.43 4.20 0.18
N PHE A 328 13.97 4.48 -0.99
CA PHE A 328 13.25 4.44 -2.27
C PHE A 328 14.09 3.70 -3.29
N ALA A 329 13.51 2.70 -3.92
CA ALA A 329 14.13 2.01 -5.06
C ALA A 329 13.08 1.86 -6.15
N GLY A 330 13.18 2.69 -7.18
CA GLY A 330 12.32 2.65 -8.35
C GLY A 330 13.03 1.99 -9.53
N ARG A 331 12.34 1.13 -10.26
CA ARG A 331 12.84 0.55 -11.50
C ARG A 331 11.83 0.69 -12.61
N VAL A 332 12.19 1.43 -13.64
CA VAL A 332 11.44 1.48 -14.90
C VAL A 332 12.09 0.52 -15.89
N LEU A 333 11.35 -0.50 -16.30
CA LEU A 333 11.78 -1.51 -17.25
C LEU A 333 11.04 -1.32 -18.58
N VAL A 334 11.77 -0.95 -19.63
CA VAL A 334 11.21 -0.75 -20.98
C VAL A 334 11.66 -1.90 -21.87
N ARG A 335 10.70 -2.78 -22.21
CA ARG A 335 10.97 -3.97 -23.04
C ARG A 335 11.25 -3.59 -24.49
N LYS A 336 11.90 -4.49 -25.24
CA LYS A 336 12.34 -4.26 -26.62
C LYS A 336 11.23 -3.74 -27.56
N GLY A 337 9.98 -4.19 -27.39
CA GLY A 337 8.82 -3.77 -28.19
C GLY A 337 8.12 -2.51 -27.71
N ALA A 338 8.46 -1.98 -26.52
CA ALA A 338 7.78 -0.86 -25.89
C ALA A 338 8.26 0.50 -26.43
N GLN A 339 8.11 0.71 -27.73
CA GLN A 339 8.48 1.96 -28.39
C GLN A 339 7.52 3.10 -27.99
N LYS A 340 7.96 4.35 -28.12
CA LYS A 340 7.18 5.55 -27.76
C LYS A 340 6.78 5.59 -26.27
N THR A 341 7.52 4.91 -25.43
CA THR A 341 7.38 5.02 -23.97
C THR A 341 7.80 6.40 -23.51
N LEU A 342 6.95 7.00 -22.66
CA LEU A 342 7.25 8.22 -21.91
C LEU A 342 7.30 7.87 -20.43
N SER A 343 8.45 8.04 -19.78
CA SER A 343 8.60 7.71 -18.35
C SER A 343 9.34 8.80 -17.60
N GLN A 344 8.79 9.18 -16.44
CA GLN A 344 9.42 10.11 -15.53
C GLN A 344 9.36 9.58 -14.11
N GLU A 345 10.52 9.35 -13.50
CA GLU A 345 10.67 8.91 -12.11
C GLU A 345 11.35 10.02 -11.30
N ASN A 346 10.68 10.54 -10.26
CA ASN A 346 11.21 11.56 -9.40
C ASN A 346 11.16 11.14 -7.94
N ASN A 347 12.31 11.16 -7.26
CA ASN A 347 12.38 10.99 -5.82
C ASN A 347 13.08 12.18 -5.19
N ARG A 348 12.36 12.92 -4.34
CA ARG A 348 12.90 14.10 -3.66
C ARG A 348 12.78 13.94 -2.15
N ASN A 349 13.86 14.17 -1.44
CA ASN A 349 13.97 13.82 -0.05
C ASN A 349 14.55 14.97 0.76
N LEU A 350 13.91 15.26 1.89
CA LEU A 350 14.31 16.27 2.85
C LEU A 350 14.70 15.58 4.17
N CYS A 351 15.99 15.64 4.55
CA CYS A 351 16.47 15.22 5.85
C CYS A 351 16.50 16.45 6.76
N ALA A 352 15.56 16.55 7.68
CA ALA A 352 15.37 17.69 8.58
C ALA A 352 16.35 17.66 9.78
N SER A 353 16.98 16.51 10.04
CA SER A 353 18.03 16.32 11.04
C SER A 353 19.28 15.68 10.44
N LYS A 354 20.40 15.77 11.17
CA LYS A 354 21.68 15.16 10.76
C LYS A 354 21.72 13.64 10.96
N THR A 355 20.81 13.09 11.75
CA THR A 355 20.73 11.67 12.08
C THR A 355 19.75 10.92 11.18
N ALA A 356 18.82 11.63 10.53
CA ALA A 356 17.95 11.07 9.52
C ALA A 356 18.75 10.50 8.32
N ARG A 357 18.31 9.39 7.79
CA ARG A 357 19.00 8.69 6.69
C ARG A 357 18.04 8.43 5.54
N MET A 358 18.45 8.76 4.33
CA MET A 358 17.74 8.43 3.11
C MET A 358 18.61 7.62 2.17
N PHE A 359 18.06 6.50 1.70
CA PHE A 359 18.62 5.68 0.63
C PHE A 359 17.74 5.82 -0.60
N THR A 360 18.31 6.21 -1.73
CA THR A 360 17.56 6.41 -2.97
C THR A 360 18.28 5.76 -4.13
N GLN A 361 17.55 4.97 -4.90
CA GLN A 361 18.08 4.18 -6.00
C GLN A 361 17.09 4.13 -7.16
N PRO A 362 16.97 5.22 -7.95
CA PRO A 362 16.20 5.16 -9.19
C PRO A 362 16.99 4.41 -10.27
N MET A 363 16.31 3.56 -11.05
CA MET A 363 16.92 2.70 -12.07
C MET A 363 16.12 2.72 -13.38
N LEU A 364 16.81 2.92 -14.48
CA LEU A 364 16.26 2.77 -15.84
C LEU A 364 16.91 1.57 -16.53
N GLU A 365 16.07 0.67 -17.01
CA GLU A 365 16.49 -0.51 -17.75
C GLU A 365 15.74 -0.52 -19.10
N ILE A 366 16.42 0.00 -20.15
CA ILE A 366 15.77 0.36 -21.41
C ILE A 366 16.31 -0.54 -22.55
N TYR A 367 15.41 -1.25 -23.21
CA TYR A 367 15.70 -2.12 -24.35
C TYR A 367 15.00 -1.68 -25.66
N ALA A 368 14.40 -0.49 -25.68
CA ALA A 368 13.75 0.11 -26.84
C ALA A 368 14.51 1.39 -27.28
N ASP A 369 14.47 1.73 -28.56
CA ASP A 369 15.28 2.80 -29.14
C ASP A 369 14.56 4.16 -29.17
N ASP A 370 13.25 4.16 -29.37
CA ASP A 370 12.43 5.36 -29.54
C ASP A 370 11.57 5.63 -28.29
N VAL A 371 12.22 6.13 -27.25
CA VAL A 371 11.61 6.39 -25.94
C VAL A 371 12.14 7.67 -25.30
N GLN A 372 11.38 8.23 -24.36
CA GLN A 372 11.81 9.36 -23.53
C GLN A 372 11.65 8.96 -22.06
N CYS A 373 12.74 8.55 -21.44
CA CYS A 373 12.75 8.09 -20.05
C CYS A 373 13.75 8.92 -19.25
N ASN A 374 13.26 9.48 -18.14
CA ASN A 374 14.08 10.29 -17.24
C ASN A 374 13.89 9.82 -15.80
N HIS A 375 14.96 9.88 -15.03
CA HIS A 375 14.87 9.75 -13.58
C HIS A 375 15.63 10.88 -12.87
N GLY A 376 15.17 11.23 -11.69
CA GLY A 376 15.84 12.22 -10.85
C GLY A 376 15.70 11.87 -9.37
N SER A 377 16.80 12.03 -8.64
CA SER A 377 16.78 11.85 -7.20
C SER A 377 17.58 12.94 -6.51
N THR A 378 17.03 13.45 -5.41
CA THR A 378 17.70 14.42 -4.56
C THR A 378 17.56 14.06 -3.10
N VAL A 379 18.64 14.29 -2.34
CA VAL A 379 18.63 14.25 -0.87
C VAL A 379 19.18 15.59 -0.40
N GLY A 380 18.36 16.37 0.29
CA GLY A 380 18.73 17.71 0.74
C GLY A 380 18.38 17.93 2.20
N GLN A 381 18.80 19.09 2.69
CA GLN A 381 18.43 19.64 3.99
C GLN A 381 17.57 20.89 3.76
N LEU A 382 16.96 21.39 4.84
CA LEU A 382 16.25 22.66 4.79
C LEU A 382 17.19 23.78 4.34
N ASN A 383 16.68 24.67 3.48
CA ASN A 383 17.45 25.80 2.98
C ASN A 383 17.61 26.84 4.09
N ASP A 384 18.82 26.99 4.62
CA ASP A 384 19.12 27.94 5.69
C ASP A 384 18.87 29.39 5.26
N ALA A 385 19.05 29.74 3.98
CA ALA A 385 18.75 31.08 3.48
C ALA A 385 17.22 31.34 3.50
N ALA A 386 16.42 30.34 3.17
CA ALA A 386 14.96 30.45 3.26
C ALA A 386 14.51 30.57 4.72
N LEU A 387 15.06 29.76 5.63
CA LEU A 387 14.81 29.86 7.08
C LEU A 387 15.16 31.25 7.59
N PHE A 388 16.37 31.73 7.30
CA PHE A 388 16.81 33.07 7.70
C PHE A 388 15.92 34.17 7.16
N TYR A 389 15.48 34.09 5.87
CA TYR A 389 14.56 35.05 5.31
C TYR A 389 13.22 35.10 6.04
N MET A 390 12.69 33.95 6.43
CA MET A 390 11.43 33.86 7.19
C MET A 390 11.58 34.42 8.60
N GLU A 391 12.71 34.14 9.27
CA GLU A 391 13.04 34.71 10.59
C GLU A 391 13.12 36.25 10.55
N GLN A 392 13.70 36.81 9.49
CA GLN A 392 13.73 38.28 9.26
C GLN A 392 12.34 38.91 9.06
N ARG A 393 11.35 38.10 8.70
CA ARG A 393 9.94 38.51 8.56
C ARG A 393 9.14 38.29 9.85
N GLY A 394 9.78 37.90 10.94
CA GLY A 394 9.16 37.70 12.24
C GLY A 394 8.51 36.32 12.46
N ILE A 395 8.78 35.36 11.56
CA ILE A 395 8.36 33.97 11.74
C ILE A 395 9.43 33.26 12.56
N ASP A 396 9.05 32.65 13.66
CA ASP A 396 10.03 31.92 14.47
C ASP A 396 10.60 30.71 13.71
N ARG A 397 11.80 30.27 14.07
CA ARG A 397 12.52 29.21 13.34
C ARG A 397 11.76 27.88 13.29
N LYS A 398 10.99 27.54 14.34
CA LYS A 398 10.20 26.31 14.39
C LYS A 398 9.07 26.36 13.40
N GLU A 399 8.32 27.46 13.36
CA GLU A 399 7.24 27.65 12.40
C GLU A 399 7.77 27.78 10.96
N ALA A 400 8.90 28.45 10.75
CA ALA A 400 9.55 28.54 9.44
C ALA A 400 9.95 27.14 8.91
N LYS A 401 10.51 26.28 9.77
CA LYS A 401 10.83 24.89 9.44
C LYS A 401 9.58 24.13 8.99
N LEU A 402 8.52 24.19 9.79
CA LEU A 402 7.24 23.54 9.52
C LEU A 402 6.64 23.97 8.18
N LEU A 403 6.61 25.28 7.90
CA LEU A 403 6.07 25.81 6.66
C LEU A 403 6.86 25.34 5.42
N LEU A 404 8.20 25.25 5.51
CA LEU A 404 9.04 24.73 4.43
C LEU A 404 8.83 23.23 4.20
N GLU A 405 8.72 22.44 5.26
CA GLU A 405 8.43 21.00 5.18
C GLU A 405 7.05 20.74 4.58
N PHE A 406 6.05 21.51 5.01
CA PHE A 406 4.70 21.47 4.46
C PHE A 406 4.67 21.83 2.96
N ALA A 407 5.30 22.95 2.59
CA ALA A 407 5.39 23.34 1.18
C ALA A 407 6.10 22.29 0.31
N PHE A 408 7.13 21.62 0.88
CA PHE A 408 7.85 20.56 0.18
C PHE A 408 6.97 19.35 -0.10
N ILE A 409 6.17 18.91 0.88
CA ILE A 409 5.36 17.70 0.74
C ILE A 409 4.06 17.92 -0.06
N ASN A 410 3.53 19.15 -0.08
CA ASN A 410 2.27 19.48 -0.76
C ASN A 410 2.29 19.17 -2.25
N GLU A 411 3.43 19.28 -2.92
CA GLU A 411 3.53 18.95 -4.36
C GLU A 411 3.06 17.54 -4.68
N VAL A 412 3.27 16.56 -3.77
CA VAL A 412 2.80 15.19 -3.99
C VAL A 412 1.33 15.03 -3.61
N ILE A 413 0.87 15.74 -2.58
CA ILE A 413 -0.53 15.72 -2.16
C ILE A 413 -1.42 16.30 -3.28
N ASP A 414 -0.98 17.39 -3.90
CA ASP A 414 -1.71 18.06 -4.99
C ASP A 414 -1.85 17.22 -6.27
N LYS A 415 -1.09 16.12 -6.39
CA LYS A 415 -1.25 15.15 -7.49
C LYS A 415 -2.42 14.18 -7.32
N MET A 416 -2.99 14.08 -6.13
CA MET A 416 -4.12 13.20 -5.87
C MET A 416 -5.40 13.75 -6.48
N GLU A 417 -6.14 12.91 -7.21
CA GLU A 417 -7.34 13.34 -7.92
C GLU A 417 -8.54 13.53 -6.98
N LEU A 418 -8.59 12.75 -5.89
CA LEU A 418 -9.67 12.80 -4.90
C LEU A 418 -9.57 14.05 -4.02
N GLU A 419 -10.25 15.13 -4.42
CA GLU A 419 -10.18 16.46 -3.78
C GLU A 419 -10.46 16.43 -2.26
N PRO A 420 -11.52 15.79 -1.74
CA PRO A 420 -11.75 15.75 -0.29
C PRO A 420 -10.64 15.05 0.49
N LEU A 421 -9.99 14.03 -0.11
CA LEU A 421 -8.83 13.40 0.48
C LEU A 421 -7.63 14.35 0.50
N ARG A 422 -7.39 15.07 -0.59
CA ARG A 422 -6.32 16.07 -0.69
C ARG A 422 -6.44 17.13 0.40
N ASP A 423 -7.65 17.68 0.59
CA ASP A 423 -7.92 18.67 1.65
C ASP A 423 -7.70 18.08 3.06
N ARG A 424 -8.13 16.84 3.25
CA ARG A 424 -7.90 16.12 4.52
C ARG A 424 -6.42 15.88 4.78
N LEU A 425 -5.65 15.49 3.76
CA LEU A 425 -4.22 15.25 3.86
C LEU A 425 -3.44 16.52 4.22
N HIS A 426 -3.78 17.68 3.65
CA HIS A 426 -3.18 18.95 4.06
C HIS A 426 -3.32 19.17 5.57
N HIS A 427 -4.52 18.95 6.12
CA HIS A 427 -4.78 19.08 7.55
C HIS A 427 -4.02 18.02 8.39
N LEU A 428 -4.02 16.75 7.96
CA LEU A 428 -3.31 15.68 8.68
C LEU A 428 -1.80 15.91 8.68
N VAL A 429 -1.23 16.35 7.56
CA VAL A 429 0.20 16.67 7.43
C VAL A 429 0.57 17.85 8.33
N GLU A 430 -0.26 18.90 8.38
CA GLU A 430 -0.04 20.01 9.32
C GLU A 430 -0.03 19.51 10.76
N LYS A 431 -1.03 18.72 11.18
CA LYS A 431 -1.05 18.11 12.51
C LYS A 431 0.17 17.24 12.79
N ARG A 432 0.60 16.47 11.81
CA ARG A 432 1.78 15.61 11.92
C ARG A 432 3.03 16.41 12.22
N PHE A 433 3.29 17.49 11.47
CA PHE A 433 4.43 18.36 11.70
C PHE A 433 4.35 19.15 13.02
N ARG A 434 3.15 19.44 13.51
CA ARG A 434 2.96 20.06 14.83
C ARG A 434 3.13 19.06 15.99
N GLY A 435 3.25 17.75 15.72
CA GLY A 435 3.31 16.70 16.75
C GLY A 435 1.95 16.45 17.43
N GLU A 436 0.86 16.71 16.72
CA GLU A 436 -0.51 16.59 17.24
C GLU A 436 -1.18 15.26 16.85
N LEU A 437 -0.63 14.50 15.89
CA LEU A 437 -1.17 13.18 15.50
C LEU A 437 -0.97 12.10 16.57
N ASP A 438 0.12 12.18 17.35
CA ASP A 438 0.38 11.26 18.48
C ASP A 438 -0.62 11.45 19.65
N LYS A 439 -1.42 12.50 19.62
CA LYS A 439 -2.37 12.85 20.66
C LYS A 439 -3.80 12.64 20.17
N CYS A 440 -4.25 11.38 20.16
CA CYS A 440 -5.69 11.09 20.10
C CYS A 440 -6.47 11.55 21.36
N GLU A 441 -5.81 12.14 22.35
CA GLU A 441 -6.44 12.81 23.48
C GLU A 441 -7.08 14.12 23.00
N GLY A 442 -8.38 14.08 22.72
CA GLY A 442 -9.18 15.26 22.38
C GLY A 442 -9.62 15.39 20.92
N CYS A 443 -9.29 14.46 20.05
CA CYS A 443 -9.86 14.38 18.72
C CYS A 443 -11.34 13.94 18.86
N ASN A 444 -12.29 14.88 18.66
CA ASN A 444 -13.72 14.56 18.60
C ASN A 444 -14.10 13.69 17.38
N LEU A 445 -13.11 13.30 16.57
CA LEU A 445 -13.25 12.42 15.40
C LEU A 445 -13.01 10.94 15.78
N CYS A 446 -12.45 10.67 16.97
CA CYS A 446 -12.23 9.32 17.50
C CYS A 446 -13.08 9.06 18.78
N LYS A 447 -14.07 9.92 19.07
CA LYS A 447 -15.03 9.72 20.16
C LYS A 447 -16.38 9.32 19.61
#